data_dcefa0ddfe0f8caaa35d2de9139d3068
#
_entry.id   dcefa0ddfe0f8caaa35d2de9139d3068
#
_cell.length_a   1.000
_cell.length_b   1.000
_cell.length_c   1.000
_cell.angle_alpha   90.00
_cell.angle_beta   90.00
_cell.angle_gamma   90.00
#
_symmetry.space_group_name_H-M   'P 1'
#
loop_
_entity.id
_entity.type
_entity.pdbx_description
1 polymer ?
#
loop_
_entity_poly.entity_id
_entity_poly.type
_entity_poly.pdbx_seq_one_letter_code
_entity_poly.pdbx_strand_id
1 'polypeptide(L)'
;MSRPASRPVSRPASRPASRIVHVNGEYVPEDEAKVSVFDRGFLMADAVYEVTSVLGGRLIDFPGHAARLARSLAELDMESPVTEAELLAIHRELVRLNGIDEGLVYLQISRGNPGDRDFAFPDPAAVRGTVVLFTQSKPGLADNPAAKAGIRVISIPDIRWGRRDIKTVQLLYPSMGKMMAKRAGADDAWFTEKGGVVTEGTSNNAWIVTGGRIVTRQLSDDILHGITRAAVLRLAREAQMAVEERPFTVAEAKAADEAFITSASAFVLPVVEIDGAPVGAGRPGPVATRLREIYLEESRRAAI
;
A
#
# COMPACT_ATOMS: atom_id res chain seq x y z
N MET A 1 -4.91 30.10 39.47
CA MET A 1 -4.53 28.73 39.09
C MET A 1 -3.74 28.79 37.81
N SER A 2 -2.39 28.66 37.88
CA SER A 2 -1.49 28.78 36.75
C SER A 2 -1.49 27.48 35.96
N ARG A 3 -1.72 27.54 34.65
CA ARG A 3 -1.57 26.40 33.73
C ARG A 3 -0.10 25.93 33.73
N PRO A 4 0.17 24.63 33.82
CA PRO A 4 1.52 24.14 33.66
C PRO A 4 1.95 24.31 32.20
N ALA A 5 3.16 24.86 32.00
CA ALA A 5 3.80 24.99 30.70
C ALA A 5 4.00 23.60 30.07
N SER A 6 3.58 23.43 28.82
CA SER A 6 3.84 22.22 28.05
C SER A 6 5.35 22.04 27.89
N ARG A 7 5.86 20.91 28.37
CA ARG A 7 7.25 20.49 28.11
C ARG A 7 7.45 20.30 26.62
N PRO A 8 8.52 20.86 26.03
CA PRO A 8 8.87 20.53 24.66
C PRO A 8 9.21 19.04 24.57
N VAL A 9 8.57 18.34 23.62
CA VAL A 9 8.92 16.97 23.27
C VAL A 9 10.31 16.98 22.68
N SER A 10 11.29 16.42 23.39
CA SER A 10 12.65 16.28 22.89
C SER A 10 12.66 15.40 21.65
N ARG A 11 13.07 15.93 20.49
CA ARG A 11 13.37 15.16 19.28
C ARG A 11 14.49 14.15 19.58
N PRO A 12 14.40 12.90 19.14
CA PRO A 12 15.53 11.98 19.23
C PRO A 12 16.71 12.55 18.43
N ALA A 13 17.89 12.56 19.04
CA ALA A 13 19.14 13.00 18.42
C ALA A 13 19.49 12.12 17.20
N SER A 14 19.94 12.76 16.11
CA SER A 14 20.37 12.22 14.81
C SER A 14 19.27 11.84 13.81
N ARG A 15 18.53 12.84 13.29
CA ARG A 15 18.04 12.77 11.91
C ARG A 15 19.09 13.42 10.99
N PRO A 16 19.43 12.77 9.84
CA PRO A 16 20.16 13.46 8.76
C PRO A 16 19.38 14.69 8.30
N ALA A 17 20.01 15.53 7.46
CA ALA A 17 19.41 16.73 6.88
C ALA A 17 17.92 16.53 6.58
N SER A 18 17.09 17.52 6.97
CA SER A 18 15.61 17.45 6.87
C SER A 18 15.17 16.89 5.53
N ARG A 19 14.39 15.80 5.54
CA ARG A 19 13.85 15.18 4.33
C ARG A 19 13.06 16.21 3.53
N ILE A 20 13.29 16.27 2.21
CA ILE A 20 12.52 17.13 1.31
C ILE A 20 11.21 16.41 0.96
N VAL A 21 10.11 17.15 1.03
CA VAL A 21 8.77 16.73 0.63
C VAL A 21 8.21 17.69 -0.42
N HIS A 22 7.21 17.24 -1.17
CA HIS A 22 6.51 18.10 -2.13
C HIS A 22 5.10 18.40 -1.60
N VAL A 23 4.73 19.68 -1.59
CA VAL A 23 3.38 20.14 -1.23
C VAL A 23 2.93 21.19 -2.26
N ASN A 24 1.88 20.91 -3.02
CA ASN A 24 1.22 21.85 -3.94
C ASN A 24 2.16 22.59 -4.92
N GLY A 25 3.16 21.92 -5.44
CA GLY A 25 4.11 22.48 -6.41
C GLY A 25 5.45 22.92 -5.81
N GLU A 26 5.59 22.92 -4.48
CA GLU A 26 6.81 23.35 -3.79
C GLU A 26 7.57 22.15 -3.18
N TYR A 27 8.90 22.19 -3.25
CA TYR A 27 9.78 21.27 -2.55
C TYR A 27 10.29 21.96 -1.28
N VAL A 28 9.86 21.46 -0.13
CA VAL A 28 10.15 22.05 1.17
C VAL A 28 10.72 21.03 2.15
N PRO A 29 11.49 21.46 3.17
CA PRO A 29 11.85 20.60 4.30
C PRO A 29 10.59 20.04 5.00
N GLU A 30 10.64 18.80 5.48
CA GLU A 30 9.47 18.12 6.10
C GLU A 30 8.89 18.87 7.32
N ASP A 31 9.69 19.66 8.02
CA ASP A 31 9.27 20.45 9.18
C ASP A 31 8.65 21.82 8.79
N GLU A 32 8.78 22.23 7.53
CA GLU A 32 8.12 23.41 6.97
C GLU A 32 6.85 23.06 6.19
N ALA A 33 6.67 21.77 5.85
CA ALA A 33 5.51 21.29 5.08
C ALA A 33 4.20 21.49 5.85
N LYS A 34 3.22 22.11 5.22
CA LYS A 34 1.93 22.42 5.84
C LYS A 34 0.77 22.10 4.90
N VAL A 35 -0.27 21.51 5.47
CA VAL A 35 -1.59 21.36 4.85
C VAL A 35 -2.59 22.07 5.73
N SER A 36 -3.59 22.73 5.13
CA SER A 36 -4.64 23.42 5.88
C SER A 36 -5.39 22.48 6.81
N VAL A 37 -5.76 22.95 7.99
CA VAL A 37 -6.67 22.21 8.91
C VAL A 37 -8.08 22.07 8.33
N PHE A 38 -8.43 22.86 7.32
CA PHE A 38 -9.69 22.77 6.58
C PHE A 38 -9.60 21.91 5.33
N ASP A 39 -8.45 21.26 5.06
CA ASP A 39 -8.33 20.31 3.97
C ASP A 39 -9.26 19.11 4.21
N ARG A 40 -10.04 18.73 3.19
CA ARG A 40 -11.02 17.65 3.31
C ARG A 40 -10.36 16.28 3.53
N GLY A 41 -9.14 16.08 3.05
CA GLY A 41 -8.37 14.87 3.35
C GLY A 41 -8.07 14.74 4.84
N PHE A 42 -7.76 15.87 5.51
CA PHE A 42 -7.56 15.90 6.96
C PHE A 42 -8.88 15.75 7.74
N LEU A 43 -9.94 16.46 7.34
CA LEU A 43 -11.19 16.49 8.09
C LEU A 43 -12.09 15.26 7.89
N MET A 44 -12.08 14.68 6.69
CA MET A 44 -13.07 13.70 6.25
C MET A 44 -12.49 12.45 5.58
N ALA A 45 -11.16 12.33 5.50
CA ALA A 45 -10.48 11.32 4.69
C ALA A 45 -10.89 11.36 3.19
N ASP A 46 -11.31 12.53 2.67
CA ASP A 46 -11.69 12.75 1.28
C ASP A 46 -10.42 12.94 0.44
N ALA A 47 -9.71 11.83 0.24
CA ALA A 47 -8.45 11.77 -0.47
C ALA A 47 -8.15 10.35 -0.96
N VAL A 48 -7.32 10.28 -1.99
CA VAL A 48 -6.74 9.04 -2.51
C VAL A 48 -5.22 9.07 -2.39
N TYR A 49 -4.58 7.89 -2.36
CA TYR A 49 -3.13 7.82 -2.23
C TYR A 49 -2.53 6.71 -3.10
N GLU A 50 -1.25 6.83 -3.37
CA GLU A 50 -0.42 5.81 -4.00
C GLU A 50 0.90 5.63 -3.25
N VAL A 51 1.48 4.45 -3.40
CA VAL A 51 2.81 4.13 -2.90
C VAL A 51 3.59 3.44 -4.00
N THR A 52 4.61 4.12 -4.51
CA THR A 52 5.50 3.61 -5.56
C THR A 52 6.81 3.15 -4.95
N SER A 53 7.25 1.94 -5.24
CA SER A 53 8.53 1.41 -4.76
C SER A 53 9.69 2.00 -5.55
N VAL A 54 10.83 2.10 -4.89
CA VAL A 54 12.10 2.54 -5.46
C VAL A 54 13.14 1.43 -5.25
N LEU A 55 13.79 0.99 -6.32
CA LEU A 55 14.93 0.05 -6.29
C LEU A 55 16.04 0.59 -7.20
N GLY A 56 17.25 0.74 -6.66
CA GLY A 56 18.40 1.32 -7.38
C GLY A 56 18.10 2.76 -7.83
N GLY A 57 17.42 3.56 -7.01
CA GLY A 57 17.04 4.94 -7.34
C GLY A 57 15.97 5.09 -8.43
N ARG A 58 15.32 4.00 -8.86
CA ARG A 58 14.37 3.97 -9.98
C ARG A 58 12.99 3.51 -9.52
N LEU A 59 11.93 4.06 -10.12
CA LEU A 59 10.53 3.79 -9.77
C LEU A 59 10.06 2.45 -10.36
N ILE A 60 9.38 1.66 -9.55
CA ILE A 60 8.81 0.36 -9.93
C ILE A 60 7.32 0.53 -10.24
N ASP A 61 6.88 -0.03 -11.37
CA ASP A 61 5.48 -0.08 -11.79
C ASP A 61 4.76 1.30 -11.82
N PHE A 62 5.48 2.41 -11.95
CA PHE A 62 4.91 3.76 -11.91
C PHE A 62 3.71 3.95 -12.85
N PRO A 63 3.72 3.50 -14.12
CA PRO A 63 2.55 3.68 -14.99
C PRO A 63 1.28 3.02 -14.44
N GLY A 64 1.42 1.86 -13.81
CA GLY A 64 0.30 1.17 -13.16
C GLY A 64 -0.24 1.96 -11.95
N HIS A 65 0.66 2.55 -11.15
CA HIS A 65 0.28 3.40 -10.03
C HIS A 65 -0.42 4.68 -10.49
N ALA A 66 0.07 5.32 -11.55
CA ALA A 66 -0.54 6.51 -12.15
C ALA A 66 -1.95 6.21 -12.70
N ALA A 67 -2.10 5.10 -13.42
CA ALA A 67 -3.41 4.69 -13.94
C ALA A 67 -4.42 4.39 -12.82
N ARG A 68 -3.99 3.71 -11.72
CA ARG A 68 -4.87 3.46 -10.59
C ARG A 68 -5.22 4.73 -9.82
N LEU A 69 -4.29 5.66 -9.68
CA LEU A 69 -4.57 6.99 -9.13
C LEU A 69 -5.66 7.70 -9.92
N ALA A 70 -5.52 7.77 -11.25
CA ALA A 70 -6.50 8.40 -12.13
C ALA A 70 -7.88 7.73 -11.99
N ARG A 71 -7.94 6.40 -11.95
CA ARG A 71 -9.18 5.67 -11.69
C ARG A 71 -9.77 6.03 -10.31
N SER A 72 -8.96 6.02 -9.24
CA SER A 72 -9.44 6.33 -7.89
C SER A 72 -9.97 7.75 -7.76
N LEU A 73 -9.34 8.71 -8.44
CA LEU A 73 -9.84 10.10 -8.51
C LEU A 73 -11.18 10.16 -9.25
N ALA A 74 -11.28 9.51 -10.41
CA ALA A 74 -12.51 9.51 -11.21
C ALA A 74 -13.70 8.88 -10.46
N GLU A 75 -13.49 7.79 -9.70
CA GLU A 75 -14.52 7.14 -8.88
C GLU A 75 -15.06 8.03 -7.74
N LEU A 76 -14.33 9.08 -7.39
CA LEU A 76 -14.72 10.06 -6.37
C LEU A 76 -15.11 11.43 -6.98
N ASP A 77 -15.28 11.53 -8.29
CA ASP A 77 -15.53 12.78 -8.99
C ASP A 77 -14.47 13.85 -8.61
N MET A 78 -13.20 13.46 -8.62
CA MET A 78 -12.07 14.34 -8.34
C MET A 78 -11.22 14.51 -9.59
N GLU A 79 -10.92 15.75 -9.94
CA GLU A 79 -9.93 16.08 -10.96
C GLU A 79 -8.52 16.02 -10.38
N SER A 80 -7.56 15.48 -11.15
CA SER A 80 -6.16 15.56 -10.77
C SER A 80 -5.62 16.98 -10.95
N PRO A 81 -5.08 17.62 -9.90
CA PRO A 81 -4.50 18.95 -10.03
C PRO A 81 -3.13 18.96 -10.73
N VAL A 82 -2.60 17.79 -11.09
CA VAL A 82 -1.33 17.57 -11.77
C VAL A 82 -1.44 16.50 -12.83
N THR A 83 -0.67 16.60 -13.90
CA THR A 83 -0.58 15.59 -14.96
C THR A 83 0.28 14.40 -14.55
N GLU A 84 0.14 13.26 -15.25
CA GLU A 84 1.00 12.07 -15.05
C GLU A 84 2.49 12.40 -15.27
N ALA A 85 2.80 13.24 -16.27
CA ALA A 85 4.18 13.65 -16.55
C ALA A 85 4.77 14.48 -15.41
N GLU A 86 4.00 15.39 -14.83
CA GLU A 86 4.40 16.16 -13.64
C GLU A 86 4.57 15.25 -12.44
N LEU A 87 3.66 14.29 -12.21
CA LEU A 87 3.79 13.31 -11.13
C LEU A 87 5.08 12.49 -11.26
N LEU A 88 5.41 12.03 -12.46
CA LEU A 88 6.66 11.31 -12.73
C LEU A 88 7.88 12.17 -12.40
N ALA A 89 7.86 13.43 -12.84
CA ALA A 89 8.96 14.37 -12.57
C ALA A 89 9.12 14.61 -11.06
N ILE A 90 8.02 14.81 -10.33
CA ILE A 90 8.03 15.02 -8.87
C ILE A 90 8.57 13.77 -8.13
N HIS A 91 8.14 12.55 -8.54
CA HIS A 91 8.65 11.32 -7.94
C HIS A 91 10.16 11.20 -8.10
N ARG A 92 10.67 11.38 -9.33
CA ARG A 92 12.11 11.31 -9.63
C ARG A 92 12.90 12.37 -8.87
N GLU A 93 12.39 13.59 -8.82
CA GLU A 93 13.07 14.67 -8.09
C GLU A 93 13.14 14.41 -6.59
N LEU A 94 12.07 13.91 -5.96
CA LEU A 94 12.08 13.54 -4.55
C LEU A 94 13.04 12.37 -4.26
N VAL A 95 13.11 11.37 -5.14
CA VAL A 95 14.09 10.27 -5.04
C VAL A 95 15.51 10.84 -5.08
N ARG A 96 15.80 11.74 -6.03
CA ARG A 96 17.10 12.40 -6.18
C ARG A 96 17.46 13.28 -4.99
N LEU A 97 16.56 14.18 -4.57
CA LEU A 97 16.80 15.14 -3.48
C LEU A 97 17.03 14.43 -2.13
N ASN A 98 16.36 13.31 -1.90
CA ASN A 98 16.47 12.55 -0.66
C ASN A 98 17.47 11.38 -0.74
N GLY A 99 18.14 11.18 -1.88
CA GLY A 99 19.13 10.13 -2.08
C GLY A 99 18.58 8.72 -1.83
N ILE A 100 17.36 8.43 -2.31
CA ILE A 100 16.70 7.14 -2.08
C ILE A 100 17.24 6.11 -3.08
N ASP A 101 18.01 5.16 -2.62
CA ASP A 101 18.40 3.98 -3.40
C ASP A 101 17.32 2.90 -3.32
N GLU A 102 16.93 2.49 -2.12
CA GLU A 102 15.79 1.60 -1.88
C GLU A 102 14.78 2.27 -0.94
N GLY A 103 13.51 2.22 -1.31
CA GLY A 103 12.46 2.85 -0.51
C GLY A 103 11.12 2.97 -1.22
N LEU A 104 10.37 3.96 -0.80
CA LEU A 104 9.01 4.22 -1.25
C LEU A 104 8.82 5.71 -1.50
N VAL A 105 8.01 6.05 -2.50
CA VAL A 105 7.41 7.38 -2.64
C VAL A 105 5.93 7.26 -2.32
N TYR A 106 5.47 7.99 -1.32
CA TYR A 106 4.06 8.17 -1.00
C TYR A 106 3.52 9.40 -1.74
N LEU A 107 2.35 9.27 -2.31
CA LEU A 107 1.57 10.34 -2.93
C LEU A 107 0.17 10.36 -2.34
N GLN A 108 -0.34 11.53 -2.00
CA GLN A 108 -1.74 11.76 -1.63
C GLN A 108 -2.30 12.95 -2.40
N ILE A 109 -3.51 12.79 -2.91
CA ILE A 109 -4.32 13.88 -3.46
C ILE A 109 -5.63 13.94 -2.70
N SER A 110 -5.91 15.08 -2.05
CA SER A 110 -7.20 15.36 -1.42
C SER A 110 -8.06 16.24 -2.32
N ARG A 111 -9.36 16.33 -1.99
CA ARG A 111 -10.27 17.27 -2.66
C ARG A 111 -9.96 18.74 -2.36
N GLY A 112 -9.00 19.03 -1.47
CA GLY A 112 -8.54 20.38 -1.17
C GLY A 112 -9.27 21.03 -0.01
N ASN A 113 -9.10 22.38 0.05
CA ASN A 113 -9.58 23.20 1.15
C ASN A 113 -10.69 24.15 0.69
N PRO A 114 -11.96 23.89 1.02
CA PRO A 114 -13.09 24.79 0.68
C PRO A 114 -13.26 25.98 1.65
N GLY A 115 -12.38 26.13 2.64
CA GLY A 115 -12.43 27.21 3.64
C GLY A 115 -13.20 26.83 4.91
N ASP A 116 -14.22 26.00 4.82
CA ASP A 116 -14.99 25.54 6.00
C ASP A 116 -15.39 24.07 5.82
N ARG A 117 -15.91 23.46 6.89
CA ARG A 117 -16.33 22.05 6.89
C ARG A 117 -17.76 21.90 6.41
N ASP A 118 -17.95 21.22 5.28
CA ASP A 118 -19.26 20.79 4.77
C ASP A 118 -19.18 19.34 4.27
N PHE A 119 -20.30 18.59 4.36
CA PHE A 119 -20.41 17.24 3.78
C PHE A 119 -20.57 17.30 2.25
N ALA A 120 -21.22 18.32 1.71
CA ALA A 120 -21.32 18.51 0.27
C ALA A 120 -19.93 18.68 -0.36
N PHE A 121 -19.76 18.16 -1.57
CA PHE A 121 -18.55 18.41 -2.33
C PHE A 121 -18.53 19.87 -2.78
N PRO A 122 -17.37 20.54 -2.65
CA PRO A 122 -17.22 21.90 -3.17
C PRO A 122 -17.24 21.88 -4.71
N ASP A 123 -17.55 23.02 -5.30
CA ASP A 123 -17.38 23.23 -6.74
C ASP A 123 -15.91 23.00 -7.14
N PRO A 124 -15.60 22.05 -8.02
CA PRO A 124 -14.23 21.77 -8.44
C PRO A 124 -13.55 22.95 -9.13
N ALA A 125 -14.32 23.88 -9.73
CA ALA A 125 -13.78 25.13 -10.30
C ALA A 125 -13.30 26.11 -9.23
N ALA A 126 -13.82 26.03 -8.00
CA ALA A 126 -13.50 26.91 -6.90
C ALA A 126 -12.42 26.36 -5.96
N VAL A 127 -12.24 25.03 -5.91
CA VAL A 127 -11.35 24.37 -4.95
C VAL A 127 -10.39 23.45 -5.67
N ARG A 128 -9.10 23.79 -5.64
CA ARG A 128 -8.04 22.94 -6.18
C ARG A 128 -7.66 21.84 -5.17
N GLY A 129 -7.48 20.62 -5.65
CA GLY A 129 -6.99 19.50 -4.84
C GLY A 129 -5.60 19.76 -4.24
N THR A 130 -5.35 19.26 -3.04
CA THR A 130 -4.04 19.32 -2.38
C THR A 130 -3.22 18.11 -2.76
N VAL A 131 -1.98 18.34 -3.22
CA VAL A 131 -1.02 17.30 -3.64
C VAL A 131 0.13 17.25 -2.65
N VAL A 132 0.34 16.08 -2.03
CA VAL A 132 1.46 15.85 -1.10
C VAL A 132 2.23 14.61 -1.51
N LEU A 133 3.56 14.72 -1.64
CA LEU A 133 4.45 13.57 -1.84
C LEU A 133 5.62 13.62 -0.85
N PHE A 134 6.03 12.44 -0.41
CA PHE A 134 7.25 12.28 0.38
C PHE A 134 7.87 10.90 0.16
N THR A 135 9.15 10.77 0.50
CA THR A 135 9.87 9.50 0.40
C THR A 135 10.04 8.85 1.77
N GLN A 136 10.20 7.52 1.75
CA GLN A 136 10.65 6.73 2.89
C GLN A 136 11.83 5.87 2.46
N SER A 137 13.02 6.09 3.04
CA SER A 137 14.15 5.21 2.84
C SER A 137 13.89 3.86 3.51
N LYS A 138 14.13 2.78 2.78
CA LYS A 138 13.96 1.38 3.20
C LYS A 138 15.12 0.52 2.69
N PRO A 139 16.34 0.71 3.20
CA PRO A 139 17.47 -0.13 2.81
C PRO A 139 17.17 -1.61 3.06
N GLY A 140 17.45 -2.46 2.08
CA GLY A 140 17.14 -3.88 2.13
C GLY A 140 15.66 -4.20 1.81
N LEU A 141 14.93 -3.31 1.15
CA LEU A 141 13.53 -3.55 0.74
C LEU A 141 13.41 -4.80 -0.14
N ALA A 142 14.34 -4.98 -1.09
CA ALA A 142 14.37 -6.16 -1.94
C ALA A 142 14.81 -7.42 -1.16
N ASP A 143 15.72 -7.29 -0.20
CA ASP A 143 16.28 -8.38 0.59
C ASP A 143 15.60 -8.54 1.96
N ASN A 144 14.31 -8.20 2.05
CA ASN A 144 13.54 -8.26 3.30
C ASN A 144 13.67 -9.66 3.95
N PRO A 145 14.18 -9.76 5.19
CA PRO A 145 14.32 -11.05 5.90
C PRO A 145 13.03 -11.84 6.03
N ALA A 146 11.89 -11.15 6.12
CA ALA A 146 10.58 -11.80 6.16
C ALA A 146 10.26 -12.59 4.88
N ALA A 147 10.90 -12.29 3.74
CA ALA A 147 10.74 -13.10 2.53
C ALA A 147 11.36 -14.49 2.67
N LYS A 148 12.37 -14.65 3.52
CA LYS A 148 13.04 -15.92 3.82
C LYS A 148 12.43 -16.66 5.01
N ALA A 149 11.88 -15.92 5.97
CA ALA A 149 11.25 -16.48 7.18
C ALA A 149 9.76 -16.78 6.97
N GLY A 150 9.08 -16.02 6.12
CA GLY A 150 7.62 -15.94 6.05
C GLY A 150 7.04 -15.09 7.16
N ILE A 151 5.76 -14.71 7.01
CA ILE A 151 5.00 -13.98 8.01
C ILE A 151 3.85 -14.82 8.56
N ARG A 152 3.40 -14.46 9.76
CA ARG A 152 2.22 -15.01 10.42
C ARG A 152 1.09 -14.03 10.30
N VAL A 153 -0.12 -14.52 10.00
CA VAL A 153 -1.32 -13.67 9.89
C VAL A 153 -2.44 -14.20 10.79
N ILE A 154 -3.32 -13.30 11.20
CA ILE A 154 -4.60 -13.64 11.81
C ILE A 154 -5.74 -13.31 10.86
N SER A 155 -6.88 -13.98 11.00
CA SER A 155 -8.10 -13.62 10.29
C SER A 155 -8.99 -12.74 11.17
N ILE A 156 -9.54 -11.67 10.60
CA ILE A 156 -10.45 -10.75 11.29
C ILE A 156 -11.60 -10.33 10.35
N PRO A 157 -12.78 -9.94 10.88
CA PRO A 157 -13.88 -9.47 10.04
C PRO A 157 -13.52 -8.26 9.20
N ASP A 158 -13.98 -8.22 7.94
CA ASP A 158 -13.85 -7.05 7.09
C ASP A 158 -15.03 -6.10 7.31
N ILE A 159 -14.82 -5.06 8.09
CA ILE A 159 -15.81 -4.02 8.37
C ILE A 159 -15.46 -2.68 7.69
N ARG A 160 -14.58 -2.72 6.71
CA ARG A 160 -14.27 -1.54 5.89
C ARG A 160 -15.50 -1.14 5.05
N TRP A 161 -15.46 0.04 4.47
CA TRP A 161 -16.52 0.49 3.56
C TRP A 161 -16.62 -0.38 2.30
N GLY A 162 -17.73 -0.25 1.55
CA GLY A 162 -18.06 -1.13 0.42
C GLY A 162 -17.29 -0.87 -0.89
N ARG A 163 -16.41 0.16 -0.97
CA ARG A 163 -15.63 0.53 -2.15
C ARG A 163 -14.13 0.43 -1.87
N ARG A 164 -13.66 -0.79 -1.52
CA ARG A 164 -12.26 -1.08 -1.19
C ARG A 164 -11.35 -1.04 -2.43
N ASP A 165 -11.95 -1.07 -3.61
CA ASP A 165 -11.32 -0.90 -4.93
C ASP A 165 -10.74 0.51 -5.12
N ILE A 166 -11.32 1.53 -4.47
CA ILE A 166 -10.82 2.92 -4.47
C ILE A 166 -9.75 3.07 -3.39
N LYS A 167 -8.56 3.50 -3.77
CA LYS A 167 -7.42 3.61 -2.83
C LYS A 167 -7.50 4.90 -2.00
N THR A 168 -8.53 4.97 -1.13
CA THR A 168 -8.74 6.11 -0.22
C THR A 168 -7.84 6.07 1.01
N VAL A 169 -7.67 7.21 1.67
CA VAL A 169 -6.91 7.35 2.93
C VAL A 169 -7.69 6.89 4.17
N GLN A 170 -8.80 6.16 4.01
CA GLN A 170 -9.59 5.57 5.10
C GLN A 170 -8.86 4.34 5.69
N LEU A 171 -7.71 4.57 6.34
CA LEU A 171 -6.80 3.51 6.78
C LEU A 171 -6.91 3.17 8.27
N LEU A 172 -7.91 3.69 8.97
CA LEU A 172 -8.05 3.45 10.41
C LEU A 172 -8.26 1.96 10.72
N TYR A 173 -9.19 1.29 10.01
CA TYR A 173 -9.45 -0.12 10.25
C TYR A 173 -8.29 -1.04 9.83
N PRO A 174 -7.63 -0.86 8.68
CA PRO A 174 -6.35 -1.51 8.38
C PRO A 174 -5.30 -1.35 9.48
N SER A 175 -5.15 -0.15 10.05
CA SER A 175 -4.23 0.11 11.17
C SER A 175 -4.64 -0.65 12.44
N MET A 176 -5.95 -0.69 12.75
CA MET A 176 -6.48 -1.51 13.86
C MET A 176 -6.19 -3.00 13.63
N GLY A 177 -6.38 -3.51 12.40
CA GLY A 177 -6.05 -4.88 12.03
C GLY A 177 -4.58 -5.22 12.27
N LYS A 178 -3.66 -4.34 11.87
CA LYS A 178 -2.22 -4.48 12.19
C LYS A 178 -1.97 -4.55 13.70
N MET A 179 -2.66 -3.72 14.48
CA MET A 179 -2.50 -3.74 15.94
C MET A 179 -3.11 -5.00 16.59
N MET A 180 -4.21 -5.52 16.05
CA MET A 180 -4.78 -6.81 16.48
C MET A 180 -3.82 -7.96 16.19
N ALA A 181 -3.24 -8.01 15.00
CA ALA A 181 -2.22 -8.99 14.63
C ALA A 181 -1.02 -8.93 15.59
N LYS A 182 -0.47 -7.74 15.82
CA LYS A 182 0.66 -7.54 16.74
C LYS A 182 0.36 -8.02 18.17
N ARG A 183 -0.85 -7.77 18.69
CA ARG A 183 -1.27 -8.25 20.02
C ARG A 183 -1.39 -9.78 20.07
N ALA A 184 -1.76 -10.41 18.95
CA ALA A 184 -1.82 -11.86 18.79
C ALA A 184 -0.45 -12.51 18.50
N GLY A 185 0.63 -11.72 18.43
CA GLY A 185 1.96 -12.20 18.08
C GLY A 185 2.16 -12.51 16.61
N ALA A 186 1.29 -11.99 15.72
CA ALA A 186 1.37 -12.12 14.27
C ALA A 186 1.87 -10.83 13.61
N ASP A 187 2.18 -10.93 12.32
CA ASP A 187 2.80 -9.84 11.56
C ASP A 187 1.77 -9.02 10.77
N ASP A 188 0.64 -9.65 10.37
CA ASP A 188 -0.43 -9.01 9.62
C ASP A 188 -1.80 -9.63 9.93
N ALA A 189 -2.87 -9.03 9.39
CA ALA A 189 -4.21 -9.60 9.42
C ALA A 189 -4.80 -9.72 8.01
N TRP A 190 -5.51 -10.81 7.76
CA TRP A 190 -6.36 -11.00 6.61
C TRP A 190 -7.80 -10.67 6.98
N PHE A 191 -8.43 -9.85 6.18
CA PHE A 191 -9.83 -9.51 6.32
C PHE A 191 -10.73 -10.60 5.74
N THR A 192 -11.84 -10.87 6.41
CA THR A 192 -12.78 -11.93 6.01
C THR A 192 -14.22 -11.45 6.01
N GLU A 193 -14.97 -11.87 5.01
CA GLU A 193 -16.40 -11.73 4.92
C GLU A 193 -17.14 -12.87 5.63
N LYS A 194 -18.48 -12.79 5.63
CA LYS A 194 -19.35 -13.85 6.14
C LYS A 194 -19.00 -15.20 5.51
N GLY A 195 -18.90 -16.24 6.34
CA GLY A 195 -18.47 -17.57 5.90
C GLY A 195 -16.96 -17.76 5.85
N GLY A 196 -16.17 -16.79 6.32
CA GLY A 196 -14.70 -16.88 6.38
C GLY A 196 -14.02 -16.72 5.03
N VAL A 197 -14.71 -16.11 4.05
CA VAL A 197 -14.12 -15.81 2.73
C VAL A 197 -13.12 -14.69 2.88
N VAL A 198 -11.88 -14.90 2.46
CA VAL A 198 -10.81 -13.91 2.51
C VAL A 198 -11.04 -12.84 1.45
N THR A 199 -10.99 -11.55 1.85
CA THR A 199 -10.93 -10.44 0.92
C THR A 199 -9.50 -10.14 0.55
N GLU A 200 -8.75 -9.56 1.45
CA GLU A 200 -7.33 -9.20 1.30
C GLU A 200 -6.68 -8.98 2.68
N GLY A 201 -5.41 -8.60 2.73
CA GLY A 201 -4.76 -8.20 3.98
C GLY A 201 -4.92 -6.72 4.29
N THR A 202 -4.27 -6.25 5.37
CA THR A 202 -4.40 -4.86 5.82
C THR A 202 -3.87 -3.82 4.82
N SER A 203 -2.92 -4.22 3.97
CA SER A 203 -2.31 -3.36 2.93
C SER A 203 -1.77 -4.16 1.75
N ASN A 204 -2.35 -5.33 1.47
CA ASN A 204 -1.87 -6.28 0.48
C ASN A 204 -2.99 -7.19 -0.02
N ASN A 205 -2.81 -7.81 -1.20
CA ASN A 205 -3.71 -8.84 -1.68
C ASN A 205 -3.25 -10.23 -1.22
N ALA A 206 -4.19 -11.11 -0.93
CA ALA A 206 -3.96 -12.45 -0.40
C ALA A 206 -4.00 -13.52 -1.50
N TRP A 207 -3.17 -14.55 -1.35
CA TRP A 207 -2.99 -15.64 -2.30
C TRP A 207 -2.78 -16.96 -1.59
N ILE A 208 -3.22 -18.05 -2.22
CA ILE A 208 -2.88 -19.42 -1.81
C ILE A 208 -2.39 -20.22 -3.01
N VAL A 209 -1.68 -21.32 -2.73
CA VAL A 209 -1.32 -22.34 -3.72
C VAL A 209 -1.89 -23.66 -3.24
N THR A 210 -2.65 -24.32 -4.11
CA THR A 210 -3.24 -25.62 -3.80
C THR A 210 -3.17 -26.53 -5.02
N GLY A 211 -2.65 -27.74 -4.87
CA GLY A 211 -2.46 -28.69 -5.97
C GLY A 211 -1.67 -28.10 -7.14
N GLY A 212 -0.64 -27.26 -6.87
CA GLY A 212 0.17 -26.60 -7.87
C GLY A 212 -0.52 -25.41 -8.59
N ARG A 213 -1.73 -25.02 -8.18
CA ARG A 213 -2.48 -23.89 -8.74
C ARG A 213 -2.43 -22.70 -7.81
N ILE A 214 -2.12 -21.54 -8.35
CA ILE A 214 -2.15 -20.25 -7.65
C ILE A 214 -3.58 -19.75 -7.65
N VAL A 215 -4.13 -19.41 -6.48
CA VAL A 215 -5.49 -18.87 -6.33
C VAL A 215 -5.44 -17.51 -5.66
N THR A 216 -6.19 -16.57 -6.19
CA THR A 216 -6.42 -15.26 -5.57
C THR A 216 -7.84 -14.79 -5.84
N ARG A 217 -8.39 -13.93 -4.98
CA ARG A 217 -9.72 -13.38 -5.18
C ARG A 217 -9.74 -12.57 -6.49
N GLN A 218 -10.79 -12.75 -7.29
CA GLN A 218 -11.05 -11.93 -8.50
C GLN A 218 -11.30 -10.47 -8.12
N LEU A 219 -11.02 -9.56 -9.04
CA LEU A 219 -11.27 -8.14 -8.86
C LEU A 219 -12.78 -7.86 -8.68
N SER A 220 -13.08 -7.03 -7.70
CA SER A 220 -14.42 -6.52 -7.40
C SER A 220 -14.27 -5.25 -6.53
N ASP A 221 -15.38 -4.65 -6.11
CA ASP A 221 -15.36 -3.53 -5.15
C ASP A 221 -14.87 -3.94 -3.76
N ASP A 222 -14.78 -5.24 -3.48
CA ASP A 222 -14.41 -5.77 -2.16
C ASP A 222 -12.91 -5.82 -1.90
N ILE A 223 -12.07 -5.67 -2.92
CA ILE A 223 -10.62 -5.69 -2.79
C ILE A 223 -9.96 -4.59 -3.60
N LEU A 224 -8.78 -4.15 -3.14
CA LEU A 224 -7.97 -3.23 -3.92
C LEU A 224 -7.42 -3.91 -5.18
N HIS A 225 -7.51 -3.23 -6.32
CA HIS A 225 -6.88 -3.64 -7.58
C HIS A 225 -5.36 -3.43 -7.49
N GLY A 226 -4.65 -4.35 -6.83
CA GLY A 226 -3.23 -4.22 -6.52
C GLY A 226 -2.35 -4.19 -7.77
N ILE A 227 -1.40 -3.25 -7.85
CA ILE A 227 -0.47 -3.14 -8.98
C ILE A 227 0.52 -4.32 -8.95
N THR A 228 1.09 -4.62 -7.79
CA THR A 228 1.92 -5.82 -7.61
C THR A 228 1.12 -7.10 -7.89
N ARG A 229 -0.17 -7.16 -7.50
CA ARG A 229 -1.05 -8.29 -7.85
C ARG A 229 -1.15 -8.45 -9.37
N ALA A 230 -1.40 -7.38 -10.11
CA ALA A 230 -1.52 -7.41 -11.57
C ALA A 230 -0.22 -7.87 -12.23
N ALA A 231 0.93 -7.37 -11.77
CA ALA A 231 2.25 -7.77 -12.26
C ALA A 231 2.53 -9.25 -11.97
N VAL A 232 2.25 -9.74 -10.75
CA VAL A 232 2.43 -11.16 -10.38
C VAL A 232 1.53 -12.07 -11.18
N LEU A 233 0.26 -11.70 -11.44
CA LEU A 233 -0.64 -12.46 -12.32
C LEU A 233 -0.09 -12.58 -13.74
N ARG A 234 0.39 -11.49 -14.32
CA ARG A 234 0.99 -11.49 -15.64
C ARG A 234 2.23 -12.40 -15.68
N LEU A 235 3.15 -12.23 -14.75
CA LEU A 235 4.40 -12.99 -14.68
C LEU A 235 4.17 -14.48 -14.41
N ALA A 236 3.20 -14.83 -13.55
CA ALA A 236 2.82 -16.23 -13.33
C ALA A 236 2.30 -16.89 -14.61
N ARG A 237 1.46 -16.19 -15.38
CA ARG A 237 0.95 -16.67 -16.67
C ARG A 237 2.06 -16.80 -17.72
N GLU A 238 2.98 -15.83 -17.82
CA GLU A 238 4.15 -15.88 -18.69
C GLU A 238 5.07 -17.05 -18.34
N ALA A 239 5.20 -17.37 -17.05
CA ALA A 239 5.93 -18.54 -16.55
C ALA A 239 5.12 -19.85 -16.66
N GLN A 240 3.97 -19.86 -17.34
CA GLN A 240 3.09 -21.00 -17.53
C GLN A 240 2.57 -21.64 -16.22
N MET A 241 2.52 -20.89 -15.14
CA MET A 241 1.92 -21.33 -13.89
C MET A 241 0.40 -21.31 -14.00
N ALA A 242 -0.28 -22.32 -13.43
CA ALA A 242 -1.74 -22.39 -13.39
C ALA A 242 -2.27 -21.35 -12.38
N VAL A 243 -3.13 -20.45 -12.85
CA VAL A 243 -3.71 -19.37 -12.02
C VAL A 243 -5.22 -19.42 -12.10
N GLU A 244 -5.88 -19.25 -10.95
CA GLU A 244 -7.33 -19.16 -10.84
C GLU A 244 -7.71 -17.93 -10.02
N GLU A 245 -8.57 -17.10 -10.59
CA GLU A 245 -9.12 -15.91 -9.91
C GLU A 245 -10.52 -16.25 -9.37
N ARG A 246 -10.61 -16.58 -8.09
CA ARG A 246 -11.84 -16.91 -7.36
C ARG A 246 -11.73 -16.59 -5.87
N PRO A 247 -12.86 -16.51 -5.15
CA PRO A 247 -12.83 -16.48 -3.69
C PRO A 247 -12.20 -17.76 -3.11
N PHE A 248 -11.61 -17.63 -1.93
CA PHE A 248 -11.18 -18.76 -1.08
C PHE A 248 -11.44 -18.41 0.40
N THR A 249 -11.59 -19.43 1.22
CA THR A 249 -11.85 -19.27 2.65
C THR A 249 -10.57 -19.39 3.48
N VAL A 250 -10.63 -18.92 4.74
CA VAL A 250 -9.55 -19.14 5.73
C VAL A 250 -9.27 -20.64 5.92
N ALA A 251 -10.32 -21.48 5.92
CA ALA A 251 -10.17 -22.93 6.04
C ALA A 251 -9.39 -23.52 4.86
N GLU A 252 -9.72 -23.08 3.63
CA GLU A 252 -9.01 -23.45 2.41
C GLU A 252 -7.55 -22.96 2.44
N ALA A 253 -7.32 -21.74 2.92
CA ALA A 253 -5.98 -21.18 3.05
C ALA A 253 -5.10 -21.93 4.07
N LYS A 254 -5.67 -22.38 5.19
CA LYS A 254 -4.97 -23.22 6.17
C LYS A 254 -4.62 -24.61 5.64
N ALA A 255 -5.43 -25.13 4.71
CA ALA A 255 -5.20 -26.44 4.07
C ALA A 255 -4.35 -26.35 2.79
N ALA A 256 -3.96 -25.15 2.36
CA ALA A 256 -3.19 -24.92 1.15
C ALA A 256 -1.72 -25.39 1.29
N ASP A 257 -1.08 -25.64 0.15
CA ASP A 257 0.34 -25.98 0.09
C ASP A 257 1.23 -24.80 0.45
N GLU A 258 0.83 -23.59 -0.01
CA GLU A 258 1.49 -22.30 0.28
C GLU A 258 0.44 -21.19 0.42
N ALA A 259 0.82 -20.13 1.12
CA ALA A 259 0.11 -18.86 1.08
C ALA A 259 1.12 -17.71 0.97
N PHE A 260 0.69 -16.59 0.38
CA PHE A 260 1.52 -15.40 0.28
C PHE A 260 0.67 -14.13 0.10
N ILE A 261 1.31 -12.99 0.24
CA ILE A 261 0.72 -11.68 -0.02
C ILE A 261 1.49 -10.93 -1.11
N THR A 262 0.83 -9.96 -1.74
CA THR A 262 1.47 -9.03 -2.69
C THR A 262 1.16 -7.57 -2.34
N SER A 263 2.18 -6.73 -2.32
CA SER A 263 2.06 -5.29 -2.18
C SER A 263 3.29 -4.55 -2.72
N ALA A 264 3.17 -3.27 -3.00
CA ALA A 264 4.31 -2.45 -3.41
C ALA A 264 5.43 -2.43 -2.36
N SER A 265 5.11 -2.42 -1.06
CA SER A 265 6.10 -2.33 0.03
C SER A 265 6.69 -3.66 0.50
N ALA A 266 6.18 -4.80 0.01
CA ALA A 266 6.65 -6.13 0.41
C ALA A 266 6.92 -7.05 -0.80
N PHE A 267 6.47 -6.65 -1.99
CA PHE A 267 6.50 -7.44 -3.22
C PHE A 267 5.70 -8.74 -3.07
N VAL A 268 6.29 -9.89 -3.27
CA VAL A 268 5.71 -11.19 -2.91
C VAL A 268 6.30 -11.61 -1.56
N LEU A 269 5.45 -11.87 -0.57
CA LEU A 269 5.88 -12.21 0.79
C LEU A 269 5.12 -13.45 1.28
N PRO A 270 5.83 -14.58 1.58
CA PRO A 270 5.20 -15.82 2.02
C PRO A 270 4.46 -15.66 3.37
N VAL A 271 3.29 -16.30 3.47
CA VAL A 271 2.54 -16.49 4.74
C VAL A 271 2.73 -17.94 5.16
N VAL A 272 3.26 -18.15 6.36
CA VAL A 272 3.62 -19.49 6.87
C VAL A 272 2.70 -19.98 7.98
N GLU A 273 1.87 -19.09 8.52
CA GLU A 273 0.92 -19.41 9.59
C GLU A 273 -0.33 -18.52 9.48
N ILE A 274 -1.51 -19.11 9.69
CA ILE A 274 -2.80 -18.40 9.72
C ILE A 274 -3.53 -18.81 11.00
N ASP A 275 -3.85 -17.84 11.88
CA ASP A 275 -4.51 -18.06 13.20
C ASP A 275 -3.85 -19.18 14.03
N GLY A 276 -2.53 -19.19 14.11
CA GLY A 276 -1.76 -20.19 14.85
C GLY A 276 -1.62 -21.57 14.17
N ALA A 277 -2.24 -21.76 12.99
CA ALA A 277 -2.10 -22.99 12.21
C ALA A 277 -1.03 -22.81 11.12
N PRO A 278 -0.05 -23.73 10.98
CA PRO A 278 0.93 -23.65 9.91
C PRO A 278 0.24 -23.86 8.55
N VAL A 279 0.73 -23.14 7.51
CA VAL A 279 0.36 -23.37 6.12
C VAL A 279 1.39 -24.27 5.48
N GLY A 280 0.94 -25.37 4.84
CA GLY A 280 1.84 -26.35 4.24
C GLY A 280 2.87 -26.86 5.26
N ALA A 281 4.15 -26.66 4.97
CA ALA A 281 5.25 -27.06 5.86
C ALA A 281 5.62 -26.03 6.95
N GLY A 282 4.84 -24.96 7.14
CA GLY A 282 5.12 -23.87 8.09
C GLY A 282 6.37 -23.05 7.72
N ARG A 283 6.75 -23.03 6.46
CA ARG A 283 7.89 -22.29 5.90
C ARG A 283 7.59 -21.81 4.48
N PRO A 284 8.33 -20.81 3.95
CA PRO A 284 8.15 -20.36 2.58
C PRO A 284 8.20 -21.47 1.56
N GLY A 285 7.21 -21.51 0.68
CA GLY A 285 7.13 -22.51 -0.38
C GLY A 285 7.83 -22.07 -1.67
N PRO A 286 8.06 -23.01 -2.61
CA PRO A 286 8.81 -22.76 -3.84
C PRO A 286 8.08 -21.82 -4.81
N VAL A 287 6.74 -21.83 -4.85
CA VAL A 287 5.97 -20.99 -5.78
C VAL A 287 6.08 -19.51 -5.38
N ALA A 288 5.82 -19.18 -4.12
CA ALA A 288 5.94 -17.82 -3.60
C ALA A 288 7.38 -17.30 -3.73
N THR A 289 8.38 -18.12 -3.45
CA THR A 289 9.80 -17.79 -3.59
C THR A 289 10.13 -17.48 -5.06
N ARG A 290 9.73 -18.35 -5.98
CA ARG A 290 9.98 -18.19 -7.42
C ARG A 290 9.29 -16.94 -7.99
N LEU A 291 8.05 -16.68 -7.60
CA LEU A 291 7.30 -15.49 -8.01
C LEU A 291 7.99 -14.21 -7.53
N ARG A 292 8.53 -14.20 -6.30
CA ARG A 292 9.30 -13.07 -5.79
C ARG A 292 10.56 -12.82 -6.63
N GLU A 293 11.31 -13.86 -6.94
CA GLU A 293 12.51 -13.75 -7.77
C GLU A 293 12.20 -13.14 -9.15
N ILE A 294 11.22 -13.73 -9.86
CA ILE A 294 10.77 -13.25 -11.17
C ILE A 294 10.28 -11.79 -11.08
N TYR A 295 9.49 -11.46 -10.07
CA TYR A 295 8.97 -10.10 -9.89
C TYR A 295 10.10 -9.09 -9.66
N LEU A 296 11.06 -9.39 -8.79
CA LEU A 296 12.19 -8.50 -8.51
C LEU A 296 13.12 -8.32 -9.69
N GLU A 297 13.40 -9.39 -10.45
CA GLU A 297 14.17 -9.33 -11.67
C GLU A 297 13.50 -8.42 -12.71
N GLU A 298 12.22 -8.67 -12.98
CA GLU A 298 11.44 -7.87 -13.93
C GLU A 298 11.30 -6.41 -13.48
N SER A 299 11.04 -6.19 -12.19
CA SER A 299 10.94 -4.85 -11.60
C SER A 299 12.22 -4.05 -11.81
N ARG A 300 13.39 -4.64 -11.56
CA ARG A 300 14.69 -3.98 -11.81
C ARG A 300 14.90 -3.67 -13.28
N ARG A 301 14.51 -4.58 -14.18
CA ARG A 301 14.63 -4.41 -15.63
C ARG A 301 13.72 -3.30 -16.16
N ALA A 302 12.47 -3.26 -15.70
CA ALA A 302 11.43 -2.35 -16.18
C ALA A 302 11.36 -1.02 -15.41
N ALA A 303 12.15 -0.84 -14.35
CA ALA A 303 12.18 0.39 -13.54
C ALA A 303 12.51 1.64 -14.37
N ILE A 304 11.91 2.78 -14.06
CA ILE A 304 12.06 4.05 -14.79
C ILE A 304 12.61 5.17 -13.93
#